data_da50490981e7baad6509dd1acfdcb56a
#
_entry.id   da50490981e7baad6509dd1acfdcb56a
#
_cell.length_a   1.000
_cell.length_b   1.000
_cell.length_c   1.000
_cell.angle_alpha   90.00
_cell.angle_beta   90.00
_cell.angle_gamma   90.00
#
_symmetry.space_group_name_H-M   'P 1'
#
loop_
_entity.id
_entity.type
_entity.pdbx_description
1 polymer ?
#
loop_
_entity_poly.entity_id
_entity_poly.type
_entity_poly.pdbx_seq_one_letter_code
_entity_poly.pdbx_strand_id
1 'polypeptide(L)'
;MANGPVLVVDFGAQYAQLIARRVREAGVYSELVPHSMPVDEILAKDPKAIILSGGPASVFEPGAPTIDTKVFESGVPVLGICYGFQVMAYELGGKVDKAALGEYGKTSATIDDAAGILADSPAEQTTWMSHGVAVEQAPAGFEVLAH
;
A
#
# COMPACT_ATOMS: atom_id res chain seq x y z
N MET A 1 -13.12 -19.62 -3.05
CA MET A 1 -12.12 -18.83 -2.31
C MET A 1 -10.78 -19.03 -3.00
N ALA A 2 -10.10 -17.93 -3.27
CA ALA A 2 -8.73 -18.00 -3.76
C ALA A 2 -7.84 -18.77 -2.77
N ASN A 3 -7.11 -19.76 -3.25
CA ASN A 3 -6.17 -20.54 -2.45
C ASN A 3 -4.71 -20.10 -2.69
N GLY A 4 -4.54 -19.06 -3.48
CA GLY A 4 -3.25 -18.52 -3.87
C GLY A 4 -2.53 -17.75 -2.77
N PRO A 5 -1.34 -17.23 -3.09
CA PRO A 5 -0.52 -16.48 -2.16
C PRO A 5 -1.09 -15.07 -1.86
N VAL A 6 -0.59 -14.45 -0.81
CA VAL A 6 -0.55 -12.99 -0.72
C VAL A 6 0.66 -12.52 -1.52
N LEU A 7 0.44 -11.70 -2.53
CA LEU A 7 1.53 -11.15 -3.33
C LEU A 7 1.99 -9.82 -2.76
N VAL A 8 3.29 -9.66 -2.59
CA VAL A 8 3.91 -8.39 -2.19
C VAL A 8 4.62 -7.82 -3.40
N VAL A 9 4.10 -6.72 -3.92
CA VAL A 9 4.70 -6.01 -5.07
C VAL A 9 5.84 -5.14 -4.56
N ASP A 10 7.03 -5.39 -5.10
CA ASP A 10 8.25 -4.70 -4.70
C ASP A 10 8.46 -3.43 -5.55
N PHE A 11 8.39 -2.26 -4.90
CA PHE A 11 8.69 -0.96 -5.49
C PHE A 11 10.11 -0.46 -5.19
N GLY A 12 11.01 -1.34 -4.75
CA GLY A 12 12.42 -1.04 -4.54
C GLY A 12 12.82 -0.74 -3.09
N ALA A 13 11.91 -0.86 -2.14
CA ALA A 13 12.25 -0.72 -0.73
C ALA A 13 12.78 -2.03 -0.14
N GLN A 14 13.79 -1.93 0.70
CA GLN A 14 14.31 -3.08 1.45
C GLN A 14 13.27 -3.78 2.34
N TYR A 15 12.15 -3.14 2.65
CA TYR A 15 11.10 -3.67 3.51
C TYR A 15 10.11 -4.62 2.81
N ALA A 16 10.14 -4.74 1.48
CA ALA A 16 9.25 -5.66 0.76
C ALA A 16 9.42 -7.11 1.23
N GLN A 17 10.66 -7.56 1.43
CA GLN A 17 10.94 -8.88 1.98
C GLN A 17 10.46 -9.03 3.43
N LEU A 18 10.60 -7.97 4.25
CA LEU A 18 10.10 -7.97 5.62
C LEU A 18 8.58 -8.09 5.67
N ILE A 19 7.87 -7.39 4.78
CA ILE A 19 6.40 -7.49 4.65
C ILE A 19 6.01 -8.92 4.31
N ALA A 20 6.63 -9.51 3.29
CA ALA A 20 6.36 -10.90 2.91
C ALA A 20 6.63 -11.89 4.06
N ARG A 21 7.70 -11.67 4.81
CA ARG A 21 8.03 -12.46 6.00
C ARG A 21 6.94 -12.32 7.07
N ARG A 22 6.48 -11.11 7.37
CA ARG A 22 5.42 -10.87 8.36
C ARG A 22 4.12 -11.56 7.97
N VAL A 23 3.76 -11.57 6.71
CA VAL A 23 2.60 -12.32 6.21
C VAL A 23 2.76 -13.82 6.49
N ARG A 24 3.94 -14.38 6.22
CA ARG A 24 4.23 -15.80 6.51
C ARG A 24 4.23 -16.12 8.01
N GLU A 25 4.75 -15.22 8.83
CA GLU A 25 4.70 -15.37 10.30
C GLU A 25 3.26 -15.37 10.82
N ALA A 26 2.33 -14.70 10.12
CA ALA A 26 0.89 -14.77 10.40
C ALA A 26 0.23 -16.05 9.86
N GLY A 27 0.99 -17.01 9.35
CA GLY A 27 0.47 -18.29 8.85
C GLY A 27 -0.09 -18.25 7.43
N VAL A 28 0.20 -17.21 6.66
CA VAL A 28 -0.28 -17.06 5.28
C VAL A 28 0.90 -17.10 4.31
N TYR A 29 0.77 -17.91 3.25
CA TYR A 29 1.80 -17.98 2.22
C TYR A 29 1.88 -16.69 1.44
N SER A 30 3.10 -16.19 1.22
CA SER A 30 3.35 -14.95 0.48
C SER A 30 4.50 -15.11 -0.52
N GLU A 31 4.41 -14.37 -1.62
CA GLU A 31 5.45 -14.26 -2.64
C GLU A 31 5.77 -12.81 -2.93
N LEU A 32 7.04 -12.52 -3.19
CA LEU A 32 7.47 -11.24 -3.75
C LEU A 32 7.35 -11.27 -5.27
N VAL A 33 6.82 -10.20 -5.84
CA VAL A 33 6.77 -9.99 -7.29
C VAL A 33 7.31 -8.59 -7.62
N PRO A 34 8.07 -8.43 -8.71
CA PRO A 34 8.52 -7.11 -9.11
C PRO A 34 7.35 -6.25 -9.61
N HIS A 35 7.41 -4.94 -9.43
CA HIS A 35 6.41 -4.00 -9.94
C HIS A 35 6.28 -4.03 -11.48
N SER A 36 7.34 -4.47 -12.17
CA SER A 36 7.37 -4.64 -13.62
C SER A 36 6.65 -5.89 -14.14
N MET A 37 6.18 -6.77 -13.25
CA MET A 37 5.43 -7.95 -13.66
C MET A 37 4.11 -7.53 -14.32
N PRO A 38 3.78 -8.05 -15.51
CA PRO A 38 2.51 -7.76 -16.15
C PRO A 38 1.31 -8.13 -15.26
N VAL A 39 0.27 -7.30 -15.27
CA VAL A 39 -0.92 -7.52 -14.42
C VAL A 39 -1.56 -8.88 -14.65
N ASP A 40 -1.61 -9.35 -15.88
CA ASP A 40 -2.19 -10.66 -16.19
C ASP A 40 -1.39 -11.82 -15.55
N GLU A 41 -0.07 -11.69 -15.43
CA GLU A 41 0.77 -12.65 -14.71
C GLU A 41 0.56 -12.58 -13.19
N ILE A 42 0.37 -11.37 -12.65
CA ILE A 42 0.04 -11.17 -11.23
C ILE A 42 -1.29 -11.89 -10.91
N LEU A 43 -2.30 -11.63 -11.71
CA LEU A 43 -3.64 -12.20 -11.50
C LEU A 43 -3.72 -13.71 -11.80
N ALA A 44 -2.89 -14.22 -12.72
CA ALA A 44 -2.78 -15.64 -13.01
C ALA A 44 -2.26 -16.47 -11.81
N LYS A 45 -1.62 -15.84 -10.84
CA LYS A 45 -1.21 -16.49 -9.58
C LYS A 45 -2.39 -16.73 -8.62
N ASP A 46 -3.59 -16.29 -8.98
CA ASP A 46 -4.82 -16.38 -8.15
C ASP A 46 -4.61 -15.87 -6.71
N PRO A 47 -4.14 -14.63 -6.54
CA PRO A 47 -3.77 -14.14 -5.22
C PRO A 47 -4.98 -13.94 -4.31
N LYS A 48 -4.79 -14.22 -3.01
CA LYS A 48 -5.78 -13.90 -1.96
C LYS A 48 -5.84 -12.41 -1.66
N ALA A 49 -4.71 -11.74 -1.75
CA ALA A 49 -4.56 -10.31 -1.56
C ALA A 49 -3.26 -9.84 -2.21
N ILE A 50 -3.18 -8.55 -2.47
CA ILE A 50 -1.99 -7.90 -3.01
C ILE A 50 -1.58 -6.78 -2.06
N ILE A 51 -0.31 -6.75 -1.67
CA ILE A 51 0.28 -5.69 -0.86
C ILE A 51 1.25 -4.90 -1.74
N LEU A 52 1.02 -3.61 -1.86
CA LEU A 52 1.92 -2.69 -2.55
C LEU A 52 2.91 -2.14 -1.52
N SER A 53 4.18 -2.48 -1.68
CA SER A 53 5.22 -2.09 -0.72
C SER A 53 5.59 -0.61 -0.81
N GLY A 54 6.38 -0.14 0.15
CA GLY A 54 7.04 1.15 0.04
C GLY A 54 8.14 1.16 -1.03
N GLY A 55 8.68 2.32 -1.28
CA GLY A 55 9.78 2.53 -2.22
C GLY A 55 10.42 3.90 -2.05
N PRO A 56 11.64 4.10 -2.55
CA PRO A 56 12.37 5.36 -2.40
C PRO A 56 11.93 6.45 -3.37
N ALA A 57 11.22 6.07 -4.45
CA ALA A 57 10.81 7.00 -5.50
C ALA A 57 9.67 7.93 -5.06
N SER A 58 9.47 8.99 -5.83
CA SER A 58 8.27 9.82 -5.78
C SER A 58 7.38 9.51 -6.97
N VAL A 59 6.06 9.49 -6.78
CA VAL A 59 5.09 9.27 -7.87
C VAL A 59 5.19 10.31 -8.99
N PHE A 60 5.82 11.46 -8.70
CA PHE A 60 6.02 12.56 -9.65
C PHE A 60 7.31 12.42 -10.48
N GLU A 61 8.20 11.49 -10.15
CA GLU A 61 9.43 11.30 -10.88
C GLU A 61 9.18 10.64 -12.23
N PRO A 62 9.80 11.12 -13.32
CA PRO A 62 9.75 10.44 -14.61
C PRO A 62 10.27 9.01 -14.49
N GLY A 63 9.49 8.03 -14.97
CA GLY A 63 9.84 6.63 -14.88
C GLY A 63 9.69 6.01 -13.49
N ALA A 64 9.01 6.69 -12.55
CA ALA A 64 8.71 6.14 -11.24
C ALA A 64 7.96 4.79 -11.37
N PRO A 65 8.27 3.81 -10.51
CA PRO A 65 7.57 2.53 -10.50
C PRO A 65 6.07 2.72 -10.32
N THR A 66 5.28 2.02 -11.11
CA THR A 66 3.81 2.06 -11.05
C THR A 66 3.24 0.66 -11.16
N ILE A 67 1.93 0.54 -11.08
CA ILE A 67 1.19 -0.70 -11.30
C ILE A 67 -0.03 -0.44 -12.19
N ASP A 68 -0.39 -1.41 -13.00
CA ASP A 68 -1.59 -1.31 -13.86
C ASP A 68 -2.86 -1.23 -13.00
N THR A 69 -3.72 -0.27 -13.29
CA THR A 69 -4.98 -0.02 -12.57
C THR A 69 -5.94 -1.21 -12.59
N LYS A 70 -5.80 -2.13 -13.54
CA LYS A 70 -6.56 -3.39 -13.58
C LYS A 70 -6.42 -4.23 -12.32
N VAL A 71 -5.33 -4.07 -11.57
CA VAL A 71 -5.16 -4.71 -10.25
C VAL A 71 -6.29 -4.30 -9.30
N PHE A 72 -6.67 -3.01 -9.31
CA PHE A 72 -7.72 -2.49 -8.44
C PHE A 72 -9.14 -2.87 -8.89
N GLU A 73 -9.30 -3.25 -10.16
CA GLU A 73 -10.58 -3.69 -10.74
C GLU A 73 -10.78 -5.20 -10.64
N SER A 74 -9.76 -5.93 -10.25
CA SER A 74 -9.75 -7.40 -10.24
C SER A 74 -10.65 -8.04 -9.18
N GLY A 75 -11.13 -7.29 -8.20
CA GLY A 75 -11.84 -7.81 -7.03
C GLY A 75 -10.92 -8.43 -5.96
N VAL A 76 -9.61 -8.48 -6.19
CA VAL A 76 -8.62 -8.91 -5.19
C VAL A 76 -8.39 -7.77 -4.19
N PRO A 77 -8.43 -8.01 -2.86
CA PRO A 77 -8.10 -7.00 -1.88
C PRO A 77 -6.68 -6.45 -2.06
N VAL A 78 -6.53 -5.13 -2.04
CA VAL A 78 -5.23 -4.46 -2.20
C VAL A 78 -4.95 -3.57 -0.98
N LEU A 79 -3.76 -3.74 -0.39
CA LEU A 79 -3.24 -2.89 0.68
C LEU A 79 -2.03 -2.11 0.17
N GLY A 80 -2.08 -0.78 0.21
CA GLY A 80 -0.95 0.09 -0.09
C GLY A 80 -0.23 0.55 1.18
N ILE A 81 1.09 0.48 1.18
CA ILE A 81 1.96 0.92 2.28
C ILE A 81 2.94 1.95 1.75
N CYS A 82 2.99 3.14 2.36
CA CYS A 82 3.92 4.21 2.00
C CYS A 82 3.86 4.55 0.50
N TYR A 83 4.91 4.34 -0.27
CA TYR A 83 4.91 4.57 -1.71
C TYR A 83 3.76 3.81 -2.43
N GLY A 84 3.51 2.56 -2.07
CA GLY A 84 2.40 1.77 -2.64
C GLY A 84 1.03 2.39 -2.38
N PHE A 85 0.83 2.99 -1.21
CA PHE A 85 -0.37 3.76 -0.89
C PHE A 85 -0.47 5.04 -1.75
N GLN A 86 0.63 5.75 -1.95
CA GLN A 86 0.68 6.96 -2.78
C GLN A 86 0.41 6.63 -4.26
N VAL A 87 0.99 5.55 -4.80
CA VAL A 87 0.73 5.06 -6.16
C VAL A 87 -0.74 4.71 -6.33
N MET A 88 -1.32 3.98 -5.40
CA MET A 88 -2.74 3.61 -5.45
C MET A 88 -3.63 4.86 -5.48
N ALA A 89 -3.39 5.82 -4.60
CA ALA A 89 -4.16 7.05 -4.57
C ALA A 89 -4.00 7.87 -5.86
N TYR A 90 -2.79 7.97 -6.37
CA TYR A 90 -2.47 8.71 -7.59
C TYR A 90 -3.15 8.09 -8.82
N GLU A 91 -3.00 6.78 -9.00
CA GLU A 91 -3.57 6.06 -10.15
C GLU A 91 -5.10 6.02 -10.14
N LEU A 92 -5.72 6.06 -8.97
CA LEU A 92 -7.18 6.08 -8.82
C LEU A 92 -7.79 7.50 -8.80
N GLY A 93 -6.98 8.53 -9.04
CA GLY A 93 -7.46 9.90 -9.19
C GLY A 93 -7.59 10.68 -7.88
N GLY A 94 -7.00 10.20 -6.80
CA GLY A 94 -6.81 10.97 -5.57
C GLY A 94 -5.78 12.07 -5.75
N LYS A 95 -5.71 12.99 -4.79
CA LYS A 95 -4.71 14.06 -4.78
C LYS A 95 -3.51 13.65 -3.93
N VAL A 96 -2.36 13.57 -4.57
CA VAL A 96 -1.06 13.32 -3.94
C VAL A 96 -0.18 14.53 -4.18
N ASP A 97 0.44 15.08 -3.14
CA ASP A 97 1.29 16.26 -3.25
C ASP A 97 2.49 16.17 -2.31
N LYS A 98 3.46 17.05 -2.51
CA LYS A 98 4.57 17.19 -1.57
C LYS A 98 4.01 17.75 -0.26
N ALA A 99 4.28 17.05 0.83
CA ALA A 99 3.94 17.56 2.15
C ALA A 99 4.68 18.89 2.40
N ALA A 100 3.97 19.89 2.92
CA ALA A 100 4.57 21.19 3.26
C ALA A 100 5.73 21.04 4.24
N LEU A 101 5.59 20.10 5.18
CA LEU A 101 6.66 19.61 6.06
C LEU A 101 6.66 18.09 5.96
N GLY A 102 7.78 17.50 5.55
CA GLY A 102 7.94 16.04 5.57
C GLY A 102 7.78 15.52 7.00
N GLU A 103 7.25 14.31 7.13
CA GLU A 103 7.11 13.65 8.41
C GLU A 103 8.20 12.57 8.55
N TYR A 104 9.06 12.75 9.55
CA TYR A 104 10.17 11.86 9.81
C TYR A 104 10.26 11.57 11.31
N GLY A 105 10.10 10.30 11.67
CA GLY A 105 10.18 9.85 13.04
C GLY A 105 8.83 9.57 13.68
N LYS A 106 8.75 9.77 14.98
CA LYS A 106 7.58 9.47 15.80
C LYS A 106 6.45 10.47 15.49
N THR A 107 5.30 9.93 15.09
CA THR A 107 4.10 10.71 14.74
C THR A 107 2.88 10.09 15.41
N SER A 108 1.96 10.92 15.88
CA SER A 108 0.66 10.45 16.38
C SER A 108 -0.30 10.22 15.20
N ALA A 109 -1.04 9.15 15.25
CA ALA A 109 -2.13 8.87 14.32
C ALA A 109 -3.44 8.73 15.08
N THR A 110 -4.45 9.43 14.62
CA THR A 110 -5.81 9.36 15.17
C THR A 110 -6.68 8.46 14.31
N ILE A 111 -7.31 7.46 14.91
CA ILE A 111 -8.26 6.57 14.26
C ILE A 111 -9.65 7.19 14.40
N ASP A 112 -10.23 7.65 13.30
CA ASP A 112 -11.56 8.27 13.29
C ASP A 112 -12.67 7.22 13.23
N ASP A 113 -12.42 6.12 12.50
CA ASP A 113 -13.33 4.97 12.43
C ASP A 113 -12.52 3.67 12.48
N ALA A 114 -12.70 2.92 13.55
CA ALA A 114 -12.04 1.62 13.75
C ALA A 114 -12.77 0.51 12.96
N ALA A 115 -12.83 0.66 11.64
CA ALA A 115 -13.43 -0.30 10.72
C ALA A 115 -12.38 -1.13 9.98
N GLY A 116 -12.78 -2.27 9.44
CA GLY A 116 -11.94 -3.13 8.59
C GLY A 116 -10.65 -3.56 9.28
N ILE A 117 -9.51 -3.23 8.67
CA ILE A 117 -8.17 -3.57 9.22
C ILE A 117 -7.81 -2.78 10.49
N LEU A 118 -8.57 -1.73 10.82
CA LEU A 118 -8.38 -0.92 12.02
C LEU A 118 -9.30 -1.36 13.18
N ALA A 119 -10.09 -2.43 12.98
CA ALA A 119 -10.94 -2.97 14.04
C ALA A 119 -10.10 -3.28 15.29
N ASP A 120 -10.65 -2.93 16.46
CA ASP A 120 -9.99 -3.07 17.76
C ASP A 120 -8.71 -2.24 17.95
N SER A 121 -8.41 -1.33 17.03
CA SER A 121 -7.29 -0.40 17.18
C SER A 121 -7.58 0.68 18.20
N PRO A 122 -6.61 1.07 19.06
CA PRO A 122 -6.75 2.25 19.92
C PRO A 122 -7.00 3.52 19.10
N ALA A 123 -7.82 4.44 19.63
CA ALA A 123 -8.14 5.70 18.95
C ALA A 123 -6.91 6.56 18.64
N GLU A 124 -5.93 6.56 19.54
CA GLU A 124 -4.64 7.22 19.35
C GLU A 124 -3.53 6.21 19.30
N GLN A 125 -2.69 6.30 18.28
CA GLN A 125 -1.54 5.42 18.09
C GLN A 125 -0.27 6.21 17.80
N THR A 126 0.86 5.68 18.24
CA THR A 126 2.16 6.16 17.79
C THR A 126 2.59 5.38 16.57
N THR A 127 2.88 6.10 15.50
CA THR A 127 3.42 5.57 14.26
C THR A 127 4.80 6.16 13.99
N TRP A 128 5.55 5.52 13.10
CA TRP A 128 6.84 6.02 12.64
C TRP A 128 6.72 6.36 11.16
N MET A 129 6.90 7.62 10.84
CA MET A 129 6.78 8.15 9.49
C MET A 129 8.15 8.40 8.87
N SER A 130 8.22 8.28 7.54
CA SER A 130 9.39 8.64 6.75
C SER A 130 8.93 8.97 5.33
N HIS A 131 8.36 10.15 5.15
CA HIS A 131 7.88 10.58 3.83
C HIS A 131 7.85 12.11 3.69
N GLY A 132 8.07 12.57 2.45
CA GLY A 132 7.92 13.97 2.05
C GLY A 132 6.76 14.19 1.06
N VAL A 133 5.97 13.15 0.80
CA VAL A 133 4.81 13.16 -0.10
C VAL A 133 3.62 12.62 0.68
N ALA A 134 2.48 13.28 0.59
CA ALA A 134 1.26 12.90 1.29
C ALA A 134 0.08 12.76 0.33
N VAL A 135 -0.87 11.91 0.70
CA VAL A 135 -2.19 11.85 0.06
C VAL A 135 -3.08 12.90 0.74
N GLU A 136 -3.38 13.97 0.01
CA GLU A 136 -4.21 15.07 0.53
C GLU A 136 -5.71 14.80 0.37
N GLN A 137 -6.07 14.04 -0.66
CA GLN A 137 -7.46 13.69 -0.94
C GLN A 137 -7.55 12.24 -1.40
N ALA A 138 -8.37 11.46 -0.70
CA ALA A 138 -8.67 10.09 -1.08
C ALA A 138 -9.35 10.02 -2.46
N PRO A 139 -9.11 8.98 -3.25
CA PRO A 139 -9.85 8.74 -4.49
C PRO A 139 -11.35 8.57 -4.22
N ALA A 140 -12.18 8.78 -5.25
CA ALA A 140 -13.61 8.52 -5.17
C ALA A 140 -13.88 7.06 -4.76
N GLY A 141 -14.82 6.86 -3.84
CA GLY A 141 -15.19 5.54 -3.32
C GLY A 141 -14.34 5.05 -2.14
N PHE A 142 -13.38 5.85 -1.69
CA PHE A 142 -12.58 5.58 -0.50
C PHE A 142 -13.08 6.40 0.70
N GLU A 143 -12.99 5.83 1.87
CA GLU A 143 -13.26 6.51 3.14
C GLU A 143 -11.95 6.71 3.90
N VAL A 144 -11.81 7.89 4.52
CA VAL A 144 -10.68 8.18 5.42
C VAL A 144 -11.03 7.68 6.81
N LEU A 145 -10.31 6.68 7.29
CA LEU A 145 -10.53 6.04 8.58
C LEU A 145 -9.59 6.53 9.68
N ALA A 146 -8.49 7.18 9.30
CA ALA A 146 -7.47 7.68 10.21
C ALA A 146 -6.69 8.84 9.57
N HIS A 147 -6.08 9.65 10.40
CA HIS A 147 -5.19 10.74 10.00
C HIS A 147 -4.05 10.99 10.99
#